data_f65080cc77e3f1efa4c50ec00b3d00d6
#
_entry.id   f65080cc77e3f1efa4c50ec00b3d00d6
#
_cell.length_a   1.000
_cell.length_b   1.000
_cell.length_c   1.000
_cell.angle_alpha   90.00
_cell.angle_beta   90.00
_cell.angle_gamma   90.00
#
_symmetry.space_group_name_H-M   'P 1'
#
loop_
_entity.id
_entity.type
_entity.pdbx_description
1 polymer ?
#
loop_
_entity_poly.entity_id
_entity_poly.type
_entity_poly.pdbx_seq_one_letter_code
_entity_poly.pdbx_strand_id
1 'polypeptide(L)'
;MFEDKLLIYKFNRGDEDALRRIYEKYRSDLLKVAAALLNDRNSVEDVVHDVFVSFAKGVGNFRLKGSLKGYLSICIANRARDRNRAAQRKRTVGLDGVEQVRSDTNVPVRLALRSELYKKLDYAIAQLPCEQREIIILHLQSRAKFTQIAELKGLSTNTVRSRYRYGLNKLRSILDGQL
;
A
#
# COMPACT_ATOMS: atom_id res chain seq x y z
N MET A 1 9.31 -15.63 8.67
CA MET A 1 9.85 -14.77 9.76
C MET A 1 11.34 -15.02 10.02
N PHE A 2 11.80 -16.29 10.11
CA PHE A 2 13.24 -16.60 10.25
C PHE A 2 14.04 -16.19 9.01
N GLU A 3 13.53 -16.52 7.83
CA GLU A 3 14.13 -16.15 6.54
C GLU A 3 14.34 -14.63 6.38
N ASP A 4 13.34 -13.82 6.77
CA ASP A 4 13.47 -12.36 6.68
C ASP A 4 14.58 -11.82 7.58
N LYS A 5 14.76 -12.39 8.78
CA LYS A 5 15.87 -12.02 9.67
C LYS A 5 17.22 -12.33 9.05
N LEU A 6 17.34 -13.50 8.41
CA LEU A 6 18.56 -13.89 7.72
C LEU A 6 18.85 -12.99 6.52
N LEU A 7 17.83 -12.69 5.71
CA LEU A 7 17.96 -11.76 4.58
C LEU A 7 18.40 -10.36 5.05
N ILE A 8 17.80 -9.84 6.13
CA ILE A 8 18.21 -8.56 6.71
C ILE A 8 19.62 -8.58 7.28
N TYR A 9 20.00 -9.67 7.92
CA TYR A 9 21.39 -9.83 8.41
C TYR A 9 22.41 -9.76 7.25
N LYS A 10 22.14 -10.50 6.16
CA LYS A 10 22.99 -10.48 4.96
C LYS A 10 22.98 -9.12 4.28
N PHE A 11 21.80 -8.52 4.13
CA PHE A 11 21.61 -7.17 3.57
C PHE A 11 22.47 -6.13 4.32
N ASN A 12 22.44 -6.14 5.66
CA ASN A 12 23.25 -5.22 6.47
C ASN A 12 24.78 -5.44 6.32
N ARG A 13 25.19 -6.59 5.81
CA ARG A 13 26.60 -6.87 5.46
C ARG A 13 26.97 -6.51 4.03
N GLY A 14 26.06 -5.87 3.29
CA GLY A 14 26.29 -5.46 1.91
C GLY A 14 26.09 -6.59 0.88
N ASP A 15 25.44 -7.70 1.26
CA ASP A 15 25.14 -8.79 0.32
C ASP A 15 24.05 -8.33 -0.67
N GLU A 16 24.44 -8.08 -1.92
CA GLU A 16 23.55 -7.64 -3.00
C GLU A 16 22.50 -8.72 -3.34
N ASP A 17 22.83 -9.99 -3.22
CA ASP A 17 21.89 -11.10 -3.41
C ASP A 17 20.77 -11.07 -2.39
N ALA A 18 21.04 -10.67 -1.16
CA ALA A 18 20.01 -10.52 -0.14
C ALA A 18 18.99 -9.42 -0.53
N LEU A 19 19.42 -8.29 -1.06
CA LEU A 19 18.55 -7.24 -1.55
C LEU A 19 17.71 -7.72 -2.73
N ARG A 20 18.32 -8.40 -3.71
CA ARG A 20 17.63 -8.99 -4.86
C ARG A 20 16.53 -9.95 -4.41
N ARG A 21 16.84 -10.88 -3.49
CA ARG A 21 15.87 -11.86 -2.96
C ARG A 21 14.73 -11.19 -2.18
N ILE A 22 14.99 -10.12 -1.44
CA ILE A 22 13.95 -9.31 -0.78
C ILE A 22 13.04 -8.68 -1.83
N TYR A 23 13.62 -8.11 -2.89
CA TYR A 23 12.86 -7.52 -3.99
C TYR A 23 11.95 -8.54 -4.67
N GLU A 24 12.49 -9.65 -5.14
CA GLU A 24 11.75 -10.72 -5.80
C GLU A 24 10.61 -11.26 -4.93
N LYS A 25 10.89 -11.47 -3.64
CA LYS A 25 9.92 -11.98 -2.67
C LYS A 25 8.73 -11.05 -2.45
N TYR A 26 8.95 -9.74 -2.40
CA TYR A 26 7.93 -8.79 -1.97
C TYR A 26 7.36 -7.91 -3.10
N ARG A 27 8.02 -7.82 -4.25
CA ARG A 27 7.62 -6.94 -5.37
C ARG A 27 6.13 -7.08 -5.71
N SER A 28 5.65 -8.30 -5.94
CA SER A 28 4.25 -8.54 -6.34
C SER A 28 3.24 -8.04 -5.30
N ASP A 29 3.52 -8.28 -4.02
CA ASP A 29 2.65 -7.82 -2.94
C ASP A 29 2.67 -6.30 -2.77
N LEU A 30 3.85 -5.68 -2.94
CA LEU A 30 4.03 -4.23 -2.83
C LEU A 30 3.38 -3.49 -4.00
N LEU A 31 3.39 -4.06 -5.22
CA LEU A 31 2.65 -3.54 -6.37
C LEU A 31 1.14 -3.50 -6.08
N LYS A 32 0.58 -4.55 -5.46
CA LYS A 32 -0.84 -4.57 -5.06
C LYS A 32 -1.16 -3.49 -4.03
N VAL A 33 -0.28 -3.29 -3.04
CA VAL A 33 -0.44 -2.24 -2.03
C VAL A 33 -0.38 -0.85 -2.69
N ALA A 34 0.59 -0.62 -3.55
CA ALA A 34 0.75 0.64 -4.26
C ALA A 34 -0.46 0.93 -5.16
N ALA A 35 -0.93 -0.06 -5.93
CA ALA A 35 -2.11 0.07 -6.79
C ALA A 35 -3.40 0.38 -6.01
N ALA A 36 -3.54 -0.13 -4.79
CA ALA A 36 -4.69 0.16 -3.94
C ALA A 36 -4.66 1.55 -3.28
N LEU A 37 -3.48 2.18 -3.19
CA LEU A 37 -3.30 3.46 -2.49
C LEU A 37 -3.04 4.65 -3.42
N LEU A 38 -2.51 4.43 -4.62
CA LEU A 38 -2.25 5.48 -5.60
C LEU A 38 -3.51 5.83 -6.39
N ASN A 39 -3.68 7.11 -6.66
CA ASN A 39 -4.74 7.61 -7.55
C ASN A 39 -4.35 7.45 -9.03
N ASP A 40 -3.05 7.47 -9.33
CA ASP A 40 -2.50 7.27 -10.68
C ASP A 40 -1.82 5.91 -10.77
N ARG A 41 -2.38 5.02 -11.60
CA ARG A 41 -1.85 3.66 -11.80
C ARG A 41 -0.50 3.63 -12.52
N ASN A 42 -0.20 4.62 -13.34
CA ASN A 42 1.09 4.69 -14.03
C ASN A 42 2.27 4.90 -13.07
N SER A 43 1.98 5.41 -11.89
CA SER A 43 2.97 5.67 -10.83
C SER A 43 3.29 4.46 -9.95
N VAL A 44 2.62 3.32 -10.14
CA VAL A 44 2.71 2.17 -9.23
C VAL A 44 4.11 1.56 -9.20
N GLU A 45 4.70 1.32 -10.36
CA GLU A 45 6.04 0.72 -10.46
C GLU A 45 7.12 1.68 -9.95
N ASP A 46 7.00 2.97 -10.29
CA ASP A 46 7.94 4.00 -9.82
C ASP A 46 7.97 4.09 -8.30
N VAL A 47 6.79 4.09 -7.65
CA VAL A 47 6.69 4.16 -6.20
C VAL A 47 7.31 2.93 -5.53
N VAL A 48 7.08 1.74 -6.09
CA VAL A 48 7.71 0.51 -5.58
C VAL A 48 9.22 0.56 -5.76
N HIS A 49 9.69 1.00 -6.94
CA HIS A 49 11.13 1.16 -7.21
C HIS A 49 11.77 2.16 -6.25
N ASP A 50 11.19 3.33 -6.08
CA ASP A 50 11.67 4.37 -5.16
C ASP A 50 11.82 3.89 -3.71
N VAL A 51 10.87 3.07 -3.25
CA VAL A 51 10.92 2.48 -1.91
C VAL A 51 12.07 1.49 -1.79
N PHE A 52 12.33 0.66 -2.81
CA PHE A 52 13.46 -0.26 -2.78
C PHE A 52 14.80 0.47 -2.87
N VAL A 53 14.90 1.53 -3.68
CA VAL A 53 16.10 2.39 -3.72
C VAL A 53 16.35 3.04 -2.36
N SER A 54 15.30 3.54 -1.70
CA SER A 54 15.40 4.12 -0.36
C SER A 54 15.77 3.07 0.69
N PHE A 55 15.24 1.86 0.58
CA PHE A 55 15.56 0.74 1.45
C PHE A 55 17.03 0.31 1.28
N ALA A 56 17.52 0.23 0.03
CA ALA A 56 18.91 -0.12 -0.28
C ALA A 56 19.92 0.85 0.35
N LYS A 57 19.58 2.14 0.44
CA LYS A 57 20.42 3.14 1.11
C LYS A 57 20.57 2.93 2.62
N GLY A 58 19.71 2.11 3.22
CA GLY A 58 19.75 1.75 4.64
C GLY A 58 20.68 0.58 4.99
N VAL A 59 21.49 0.09 4.04
CA VAL A 59 22.49 -0.98 4.28
C VAL A 59 23.37 -0.64 5.48
N GLY A 60 23.63 -1.65 6.30
CA GLY A 60 24.50 -1.56 7.47
C GLY A 60 23.80 -1.19 8.77
N ASN A 61 22.71 -0.41 8.72
CA ASN A 61 22.05 0.11 9.93
C ASN A 61 20.57 -0.29 10.06
N PHE A 62 20.04 -1.08 9.13
CA PHE A 62 18.62 -1.42 9.14
C PHE A 62 18.28 -2.39 10.26
N ARG A 63 17.35 -2.00 11.13
CA ARG A 63 16.83 -2.85 12.21
C ARG A 63 15.36 -3.19 11.95
N LEU A 64 15.11 -4.48 11.70
CA LEU A 64 13.76 -4.96 11.45
C LEU A 64 12.95 -5.02 12.76
N LYS A 65 11.96 -4.14 12.87
CA LYS A 65 10.94 -4.20 13.91
C LYS A 65 9.63 -4.73 13.31
N GLY A 66 9.25 -5.95 13.68
CA GLY A 66 8.05 -6.59 13.16
C GLY A 66 8.28 -7.33 11.83
N SER A 67 7.37 -7.23 10.87
CA SER A 67 7.46 -7.91 9.59
C SER A 67 8.10 -7.03 8.52
N LEU A 68 9.00 -7.59 7.70
CA LEU A 68 9.65 -6.87 6.60
C LEU A 68 8.63 -6.44 5.55
N LYS A 69 7.67 -7.32 5.20
CA LYS A 69 6.55 -6.98 4.33
C LYS A 69 5.76 -5.78 4.87
N GLY A 70 5.42 -5.80 6.15
CA GLY A 70 4.71 -4.71 6.81
C GLY A 70 5.49 -3.39 6.75
N TYR A 71 6.79 -3.42 7.03
CA TYR A 71 7.66 -2.24 6.92
C TYR A 71 7.68 -1.66 5.50
N LEU A 72 7.99 -2.48 4.50
CA LEU A 72 8.04 -2.03 3.10
C LEU A 72 6.68 -1.49 2.62
N SER A 73 5.58 -2.15 3.02
CA SER A 73 4.23 -1.68 2.67
C SER A 73 3.90 -0.33 3.30
N ILE A 74 4.35 -0.05 4.54
CA ILE A 74 4.17 1.26 5.17
C ILE A 74 5.01 2.32 4.45
N CYS A 75 6.23 1.98 4.00
CA CYS A 75 7.03 2.87 3.14
C CYS A 75 6.29 3.19 1.82
N ILE A 76 5.69 2.19 1.17
CA ILE A 76 4.83 2.38 -0.01
C ILE A 76 3.67 3.33 0.31
N ALA A 77 2.96 3.11 1.43
CA ALA A 77 1.82 3.94 1.81
C ALA A 77 2.21 5.40 2.07
N ASN A 78 3.35 5.65 2.69
CA ASN A 78 3.87 7.01 2.89
C ASN A 78 4.19 7.67 1.55
N ARG A 79 4.91 6.97 0.64
CA ARG A 79 5.25 7.49 -0.68
C ARG A 79 4.02 7.74 -1.55
N ALA A 80 3.04 6.83 -1.53
CA ALA A 80 1.77 6.98 -2.25
C ALA A 80 0.99 8.21 -1.76
N ARG A 81 0.95 8.45 -0.46
CA ARG A 81 0.31 9.63 0.13
C ARG A 81 0.97 10.94 -0.35
N ASP A 82 2.30 10.99 -0.31
CA ASP A 82 3.05 12.18 -0.74
C ASP A 82 2.82 12.45 -2.23
N ARG A 83 2.81 11.40 -3.07
CA ARG A 83 2.55 11.52 -4.51
C ARG A 83 1.12 11.97 -4.80
N ASN A 84 0.12 11.40 -4.12
CA ASN A 84 -1.28 11.82 -4.24
C ASN A 84 -1.47 13.30 -3.82
N ARG A 85 -0.82 13.72 -2.73
CA ARG A 85 -0.84 15.13 -2.27
C ARG A 85 -0.21 16.07 -3.29
N ALA A 86 0.94 15.69 -3.85
CA ALA A 86 1.61 16.49 -4.88
C ALA A 86 0.75 16.63 -6.14
N ALA A 87 0.11 15.55 -6.59
CA ALA A 87 -0.80 15.57 -7.73
C ALA A 87 -2.04 16.46 -7.46
N GLN A 88 -2.59 16.40 -6.24
CA GLN A 88 -3.72 17.23 -5.86
C GLN A 88 -3.36 18.73 -5.85
N ARG A 89 -2.18 19.09 -5.34
CA ARG A 89 -1.71 20.49 -5.37
C ARG A 89 -1.54 21.02 -6.79
N LYS A 90 -1.01 20.20 -7.71
CA LYS A 90 -0.89 20.60 -9.13
C LYS A 90 -2.26 20.85 -9.78
N ARG A 91 -3.28 20.06 -9.43
CA ARG A 91 -4.65 20.25 -9.93
C ARG A 91 -5.32 21.52 -9.39
N THR A 92 -5.03 21.92 -8.15
CA THR A 92 -5.59 23.14 -7.55
C THR A 92 -4.93 24.43 -8.08
N VAL A 93 -3.73 24.34 -8.65
CA VAL A 93 -3.00 25.48 -9.23
C VAL A 93 -3.25 25.61 -10.74
N GLY A 94 -3.65 24.52 -11.42
CA GLY A 94 -4.00 24.48 -12.84
C GLY A 94 -5.48 24.17 -13.00
N LEU A 95 -6.26 25.18 -13.41
CA LEU A 95 -7.61 25.03 -13.92
C LEU A 95 -7.54 24.24 -15.23
N ASP A 96 -7.56 22.90 -15.17
CA ASP A 96 -8.01 22.09 -16.30
C ASP A 96 -8.36 20.68 -15.83
N GLY A 97 -9.58 20.29 -16.15
CA GLY A 97 -10.12 18.99 -15.81
C GLY A 97 -9.42 17.87 -16.57
N VAL A 98 -9.00 16.86 -15.86
CA VAL A 98 -8.63 15.57 -16.46
C VAL A 98 -9.47 14.49 -15.81
N GLU A 99 -10.31 13.88 -16.66
CA GLU A 99 -11.16 12.74 -16.40
C GLU A 99 -10.40 11.59 -15.71
N GLN A 100 -11.08 10.97 -14.76
CA GLN A 100 -10.65 9.68 -14.21
C GLN A 100 -10.66 8.62 -15.31
N VAL A 101 -9.49 8.22 -15.77
CA VAL A 101 -9.34 7.05 -16.65
C VAL A 101 -9.66 5.79 -15.86
N ARG A 102 -10.86 5.26 -16.07
CA ARG A 102 -11.22 3.89 -15.72
C ARG A 102 -10.65 2.97 -16.78
N SER A 103 -9.70 2.14 -16.44
CA SER A 103 -9.22 1.10 -17.36
C SER A 103 -10.09 -0.15 -17.23
N ASP A 104 -10.78 -0.47 -18.32
CA ASP A 104 -11.44 -1.75 -18.56
C ASP A 104 -10.37 -2.82 -18.85
N THR A 105 -10.43 -3.92 -18.10
CA THR A 105 -9.72 -5.14 -18.45
C THR A 105 -10.73 -6.21 -18.84
N ASN A 106 -10.71 -6.63 -20.10
CA ASN A 106 -11.46 -7.76 -20.65
C ASN A 106 -11.00 -9.08 -20.02
N VAL A 107 -11.94 -9.85 -19.46
CA VAL A 107 -11.66 -11.16 -18.85
C VAL A 107 -12.84 -12.13 -19.07
N PRO A 108 -12.62 -13.45 -19.38
CA PRO A 108 -13.67 -14.43 -19.72
C PRO A 108 -14.66 -14.74 -18.60
N VAL A 109 -15.86 -15.24 -18.95
CA VAL A 109 -17.10 -15.32 -18.15
C VAL A 109 -17.01 -15.94 -16.72
N ARG A 110 -16.13 -16.88 -16.44
CA ARG A 110 -15.94 -17.42 -15.07
C ARG A 110 -15.06 -16.53 -14.17
N LEU A 111 -14.23 -15.71 -14.81
CA LEU A 111 -13.52 -14.59 -14.24
C LEU A 111 -14.42 -13.35 -14.13
N ALA A 112 -15.51 -13.24 -14.89
CA ALA A 112 -16.39 -12.06 -14.90
C ALA A 112 -17.12 -11.87 -13.55
N LEU A 113 -17.68 -12.89 -12.92
CA LEU A 113 -18.30 -12.78 -11.60
C LEU A 113 -17.29 -12.43 -10.50
N ARG A 114 -16.10 -13.01 -10.57
CA ARG A 114 -14.98 -12.64 -9.70
C ARG A 114 -14.52 -11.21 -9.98
N SER A 115 -14.50 -10.80 -11.25
CA SER A 115 -14.18 -9.46 -11.71
C SER A 115 -15.19 -8.42 -11.20
N GLU A 116 -16.50 -8.73 -11.21
CA GLU A 116 -17.54 -7.81 -10.71
C GLU A 116 -17.44 -7.59 -9.20
N LEU A 117 -17.23 -8.67 -8.43
CA LEU A 117 -17.02 -8.56 -7.00
C LEU A 117 -15.75 -7.74 -6.66
N TYR A 118 -14.66 -7.98 -7.39
CA TYR A 118 -13.43 -7.21 -7.23
C TYR A 118 -13.62 -5.75 -7.63
N LYS A 119 -14.34 -5.44 -8.73
CA LYS A 119 -14.66 -4.08 -9.14
C LYS A 119 -15.49 -3.35 -8.07
N LYS A 120 -16.51 -4.02 -7.50
CA LYS A 120 -17.29 -3.47 -6.38
C LYS A 120 -16.44 -3.20 -5.14
N LEU A 121 -15.54 -4.13 -4.79
CA LEU A 121 -14.64 -3.96 -3.66
C LEU A 121 -13.63 -2.83 -3.90
N ASP A 122 -13.02 -2.75 -5.08
CA ASP A 122 -12.09 -1.68 -5.46
C ASP A 122 -12.79 -0.32 -5.43
N TYR A 123 -14.03 -0.24 -5.94
CA TYR A 123 -14.85 0.96 -5.86
C TYR A 123 -15.12 1.36 -4.41
N ALA A 124 -15.57 0.41 -3.59
CA ALA A 124 -15.87 0.67 -2.18
C ALA A 124 -14.62 1.12 -1.40
N ILE A 125 -13.46 0.50 -1.66
CA ILE A 125 -12.17 0.90 -1.08
C ILE A 125 -11.79 2.32 -1.52
N ALA A 126 -12.02 2.68 -2.78
CA ALA A 126 -11.72 4.01 -3.29
C ALA A 126 -12.58 5.12 -2.65
N GLN A 127 -13.80 4.79 -2.19
CA GLN A 127 -14.69 5.72 -1.48
C GLN A 127 -14.33 5.95 -0.01
N LEU A 128 -13.40 5.16 0.54
CA LEU A 128 -12.95 5.37 1.90
C LEU A 128 -12.09 6.63 2.02
N PRO A 129 -12.18 7.37 3.14
CA PRO A 129 -11.19 8.38 3.48
C PRO A 129 -9.78 7.80 3.41
N CYS A 130 -8.84 8.57 2.87
CA CYS A 130 -7.45 8.13 2.61
C CYS A 130 -6.81 7.43 3.83
N GLU A 131 -7.01 8.00 5.02
CA GLU A 131 -6.43 7.49 6.27
C GLU A 131 -7.03 6.15 6.71
N GLN A 132 -8.33 5.92 6.45
CA GLN A 132 -9.00 4.66 6.76
C GLN A 132 -8.61 3.58 5.73
N ARG A 133 -8.63 3.93 4.45
CA ARG A 133 -8.20 3.08 3.34
C ARG A 133 -6.79 2.56 3.56
N GLU A 134 -5.87 3.45 3.91
CA GLU A 134 -4.47 3.13 4.15
C GLU A 134 -4.30 2.08 5.27
N ILE A 135 -4.97 2.27 6.41
CA ILE A 135 -4.88 1.32 7.52
C ILE A 135 -5.46 -0.04 7.17
N ILE A 136 -6.59 -0.08 6.44
CA ILE A 136 -7.22 -1.31 5.98
C ILE A 136 -6.27 -2.08 5.06
N ILE A 137 -5.72 -1.42 4.05
CA ILE A 137 -4.80 -2.04 3.09
C ILE A 137 -3.54 -2.56 3.79
N LEU A 138 -2.93 -1.76 4.66
CA LEU A 138 -1.74 -2.17 5.41
C LEU A 138 -2.01 -3.37 6.32
N HIS A 139 -3.15 -3.40 6.99
CA HIS A 139 -3.47 -4.51 7.90
C HIS A 139 -3.85 -5.79 7.14
N LEU A 140 -4.74 -5.70 6.13
CA LEU A 140 -5.27 -6.87 5.43
C LEU A 140 -4.30 -7.44 4.39
N GLN A 141 -3.69 -6.60 3.54
CA GLN A 141 -2.81 -7.09 2.46
C GLN A 141 -1.38 -7.35 2.94
N SER A 142 -0.89 -6.52 3.85
CA SER A 142 0.51 -6.62 4.30
C SER A 142 0.66 -7.36 5.62
N ARG A 143 -0.46 -7.72 6.28
CA ARG A 143 -0.47 -8.33 7.61
C ARG A 143 0.33 -7.53 8.65
N ALA A 144 0.42 -6.21 8.44
CA ALA A 144 1.10 -5.33 9.38
C ALA A 144 0.31 -5.26 10.70
N LYS A 145 0.99 -5.38 11.83
CA LYS A 145 0.36 -5.22 13.15
C LYS A 145 0.01 -3.76 13.39
N PHE A 146 -1.09 -3.49 14.09
CA PHE A 146 -1.49 -2.12 14.44
C PHE A 146 -0.40 -1.33 15.18
N THR A 147 0.36 -2.01 16.04
CA THR A 147 1.52 -1.41 16.72
C THR A 147 2.62 -1.00 15.76
N GLN A 148 2.93 -1.83 14.76
CA GLN A 148 3.92 -1.51 13.73
C GLN A 148 3.45 -0.34 12.86
N ILE A 149 2.17 -0.33 12.46
CA ILE A 149 1.58 0.78 11.70
C ILE A 149 1.64 2.08 12.52
N ALA A 150 1.26 2.02 13.79
CA ALA A 150 1.25 3.16 14.70
C ALA A 150 2.67 3.76 14.85
N GLU A 151 3.67 2.92 15.13
CA GLU A 151 5.07 3.34 15.30
C GLU A 151 5.62 4.03 14.04
N LEU A 152 5.48 3.38 12.86
CA LEU A 152 6.05 3.89 11.60
C LEU A 152 5.29 5.08 11.02
N LYS A 153 4.06 5.32 11.47
CA LYS A 153 3.24 6.47 11.05
C LYS A 153 3.20 7.59 12.09
N GLY A 154 3.85 7.44 13.24
CA GLY A 154 3.80 8.41 14.33
C GLY A 154 2.40 8.60 14.92
N LEU A 155 1.60 7.54 14.96
CA LEU A 155 0.23 7.54 15.47
C LEU A 155 0.10 6.73 16.75
N SER A 156 -0.96 6.99 17.54
CA SER A 156 -1.31 6.08 18.64
C SER A 156 -1.93 4.79 18.10
N THR A 157 -1.70 3.66 18.78
CA THR A 157 -2.33 2.39 18.42
C THR A 157 -3.86 2.47 18.46
N ASN A 158 -4.41 3.30 19.36
CA ASN A 158 -5.86 3.53 19.45
C ASN A 158 -6.38 4.27 18.20
N THR A 159 -5.64 5.27 17.71
CA THR A 159 -5.97 5.97 16.45
C THR A 159 -6.01 4.98 15.27
N VAL A 160 -5.00 4.10 15.17
CA VAL A 160 -4.96 3.08 14.10
C VAL A 160 -6.15 2.14 14.21
N ARG A 161 -6.48 1.64 15.42
CA ARG A 161 -7.65 0.76 15.64
C ARG A 161 -8.96 1.46 15.31
N SER A 162 -9.12 2.71 15.70
CA SER A 162 -10.33 3.50 15.41
C SER A 162 -10.51 3.71 13.91
N ARG A 163 -9.45 4.11 13.19
CA ARG A 163 -9.48 4.27 11.73
C ARG A 163 -9.82 2.96 11.03
N TYR A 164 -9.26 1.85 11.48
CA TYR A 164 -9.57 0.51 10.95
C TYR A 164 -11.06 0.18 11.14
N ARG A 165 -11.58 0.33 12.37
CA ARG A 165 -12.98 0.03 12.70
C ARG A 165 -13.95 0.90 11.89
N TYR A 166 -13.73 2.22 11.85
CA TYR A 166 -14.58 3.14 11.08
C TYR A 166 -14.50 2.86 9.59
N GLY A 167 -13.31 2.55 9.08
CA GLY A 167 -13.13 2.18 7.69
C GLY A 167 -13.86 0.89 7.31
N LEU A 168 -13.82 -0.15 8.17
CA LEU A 168 -14.58 -1.38 7.95
C LEU A 168 -16.09 -1.15 7.98
N ASN A 169 -16.60 -0.34 8.93
CA ASN A 169 -18.02 -0.02 9.01
C ASN A 169 -18.48 0.70 7.74
N LYS A 170 -17.71 1.71 7.29
CA LYS A 170 -18.02 2.43 6.05
C LYS A 170 -17.93 1.53 4.83
N LEU A 171 -16.93 0.64 4.76
CA LEU A 171 -16.81 -0.33 3.66
C LEU A 171 -18.02 -1.25 3.60
N ARG A 172 -18.49 -1.76 4.77
CA ARG A 172 -19.71 -2.58 4.86
C ARG A 172 -20.92 -1.80 4.35
N SER A 173 -21.14 -0.57 4.82
CA SER A 173 -22.28 0.26 4.37
C SER A 173 -22.29 0.48 2.88
N ILE A 174 -21.12 0.71 2.26
CA ILE A 174 -21.02 0.89 0.80
C ILE A 174 -21.34 -0.41 0.06
N LEU A 175 -20.87 -1.55 0.56
CA LEU A 175 -21.08 -2.85 -0.09
C LEU A 175 -22.52 -3.34 0.07
N ASP A 176 -23.17 -3.02 1.20
CA ASP A 176 -24.57 -3.37 1.47
C ASP A 176 -25.56 -2.41 0.76
N GLY A 177 -25.07 -1.39 0.03
CA GLY A 177 -25.90 -0.42 -0.70
C GLY A 177 -26.65 0.58 0.19
N GLN A 178 -26.16 0.82 1.41
CA GLN A 178 -26.78 1.70 2.41
C GLN A 178 -26.19 3.14 2.40
N LEU A 179 -25.52 3.54 1.32
CA LEU A 179 -25.02 4.92 1.13
C LEU A 179 -25.58 5.53 -0.14
#